data_f53a360d279e0a5c9e781d51b6070134
#
_entry.id   f53a360d279e0a5c9e781d51b6070134
#
_cell.length_a   1.000
_cell.length_b   1.000
_cell.length_c   1.000
_cell.angle_alpha   90.00
_cell.angle_beta   90.00
_cell.angle_gamma   90.00
#
_symmetry.space_group_name_H-M   'P 1'
#
loop_
_entity.id
_entity.type
_entity.pdbx_description
1 polymer ?
#
loop_
_entity_poly.entity_id
_entity_poly.type
_entity_poly.pdbx_seq_one_letter_code
_entity_poly.pdbx_strand_id
1 'polypeptide(L)'
;MLYATQSGLSSEIKKIYRVSGFSLLELLLVVALIGILAAFAVPSYQTYLQKTRFMEVVQHTHAIRVAQSACLLQAGDSVSACDTFGELAMPEPLTSDNTQSIGVSATSGIITGTATAAAGNYTFTLSPIINSRGLLTYTVGGSCISAGFCKP
;
A
#
# COMPACT_ATOMS: atom_id res chain seq x y z
N MET A 1 -18.96 -15.56 91.28
CA MET A 1 -17.72 -16.27 91.44
C MET A 1 -17.23 -16.77 90.09
N LEU A 2 -15.95 -16.48 89.84
CA LEU A 2 -15.05 -17.02 88.80
C LEU A 2 -15.25 -16.63 87.34
N TYR A 3 -14.45 -15.74 87.00
CA TYR A 3 -13.44 -15.47 85.91
C TYR A 3 -13.19 -16.66 84.99
N ALA A 4 -13.19 -16.34 83.66
CA ALA A 4 -12.22 -16.90 82.70
C ALA A 4 -12.06 -15.93 81.53
N THR A 5 -10.97 -15.20 81.57
CA THR A 5 -10.33 -14.52 80.48
C THR A 5 -9.85 -15.51 79.45
N GLN A 6 -10.23 -15.32 78.18
CA GLN A 6 -9.48 -15.93 77.08
C GLN A 6 -9.03 -14.83 76.10
N SER A 7 -7.79 -14.48 76.24
CA SER A 7 -7.00 -13.75 75.28
C SER A 7 -6.65 -14.67 74.11
N GLY A 8 -7.37 -14.52 73.00
CA GLY A 8 -6.98 -15.16 71.76
C GLY A 8 -6.21 -14.14 70.88
N LEU A 9 -4.89 -14.15 70.98
CA LEU A 9 -4.02 -13.47 70.02
C LEU A 9 -4.13 -14.16 68.65
N SER A 10 -4.92 -13.65 67.78
CA SER A 10 -4.81 -13.97 66.34
C SER A 10 -3.60 -13.23 65.77
N SER A 11 -2.51 -13.91 65.67
CA SER A 11 -1.38 -13.44 64.86
C SER A 11 -1.72 -13.53 63.38
N GLU A 12 -2.30 -12.47 62.85
CA GLU A 12 -2.41 -12.33 61.42
C GLU A 12 -0.99 -12.21 60.83
N ILE A 13 -0.56 -13.27 60.21
CA ILE A 13 0.66 -13.31 59.40
C ILE A 13 0.36 -12.48 58.15
N LYS A 14 0.66 -11.19 58.20
CA LYS A 14 0.62 -10.29 57.09
C LYS A 14 1.64 -10.75 56.05
N LYS A 15 1.20 -11.52 55.08
CA LYS A 15 2.01 -12.01 53.96
C LYS A 15 2.46 -10.76 53.17
N ILE A 16 3.64 -10.27 53.46
CA ILE A 16 4.25 -9.14 52.75
C ILE A 16 4.60 -9.66 51.36
N TYR A 17 3.76 -9.37 50.38
CA TYR A 17 4.09 -9.53 48.98
C TYR A 17 5.22 -8.56 48.66
N ARG A 18 6.40 -9.07 48.43
CA ARG A 18 7.49 -8.27 47.88
C ARG A 18 7.12 -7.89 46.44
N VAL A 19 6.66 -6.67 46.28
CA VAL A 19 6.56 -6.07 44.96
C VAL A 19 8.01 -5.76 44.54
N SER A 20 8.58 -6.60 43.68
CA SER A 20 9.86 -6.30 43.04
C SER A 20 9.65 -5.14 42.08
N GLY A 21 10.19 -3.99 42.37
CA GLY A 21 10.21 -2.84 41.47
C GLY A 21 11.14 -3.11 40.28
N PHE A 22 10.78 -2.55 39.13
CA PHE A 22 11.60 -2.60 37.90
C PHE A 22 12.92 -1.82 38.12
N SER A 23 14.04 -2.41 37.75
CA SER A 23 15.35 -1.73 37.82
C SER A 23 15.45 -0.70 36.69
N LEU A 24 16.05 0.47 36.95
CA LEU A 24 16.35 1.47 35.92
C LEU A 24 17.19 0.88 34.77
N LEU A 25 18.10 -0.02 35.08
CA LEU A 25 18.96 -0.69 34.10
C LEU A 25 18.13 -1.61 33.19
N GLU A 26 17.14 -2.32 33.74
CA GLU A 26 16.24 -3.19 32.97
C GLU A 26 15.38 -2.38 32.00
N LEU A 27 14.87 -1.22 32.44
CA LEU A 27 14.13 -0.31 31.56
C LEU A 27 15.03 0.24 30.46
N LEU A 28 16.26 0.66 30.79
CA LEU A 28 17.23 1.18 29.81
C LEU A 28 17.58 0.14 28.74
N LEU A 29 17.78 -1.11 29.14
CA LEU A 29 18.08 -2.20 28.23
C LEU A 29 16.91 -2.46 27.27
N VAL A 30 15.69 -2.43 27.76
CA VAL A 30 14.48 -2.64 26.93
C VAL A 30 14.33 -1.54 25.91
N VAL A 31 14.46 -0.25 26.30
CA VAL A 31 14.32 0.85 25.34
C VAL A 31 15.45 0.86 24.31
N ALA A 32 16.66 0.44 24.68
CA ALA A 32 17.77 0.30 23.74
C ALA A 32 17.48 -0.79 22.68
N LEU A 33 16.96 -1.94 23.09
CA LEU A 33 16.57 -3.01 22.17
C LEU A 33 15.44 -2.59 21.23
N ILE A 34 14.41 -1.92 21.75
CA ILE A 34 13.31 -1.40 20.94
C ILE A 34 13.84 -0.36 19.94
N GLY A 35 14.77 0.52 20.35
CA GLY A 35 15.40 1.51 19.48
C GLY A 35 16.11 0.86 18.27
N ILE A 36 16.86 -0.21 18.50
CA ILE A 36 17.55 -0.95 17.43
C ILE A 36 16.54 -1.58 16.47
N LEU A 37 15.50 -2.24 16.98
CA LEU A 37 14.47 -2.85 16.16
C LEU A 37 13.69 -1.81 15.34
N ALA A 38 13.36 -0.68 15.94
CA ALA A 38 12.66 0.42 15.27
C ALA A 38 13.48 1.02 14.12
N ALA A 39 14.82 1.07 14.24
CA ALA A 39 15.70 1.60 13.21
C ALA A 39 15.56 0.86 11.86
N PHE A 40 15.26 -0.44 11.87
CA PHE A 40 15.02 -1.23 10.68
C PHE A 40 13.55 -1.30 10.27
N ALA A 41 12.64 -1.28 11.24
CA ALA A 41 11.21 -1.42 10.97
C ALA A 41 10.60 -0.19 10.29
N VAL A 42 10.99 1.02 10.72
CA VAL A 42 10.41 2.28 10.21
C VAL A 42 10.65 2.48 8.71
N PRO A 43 11.88 2.36 8.15
CA PRO A 43 12.10 2.53 6.72
C PRO A 43 11.32 1.51 5.87
N SER A 44 11.28 0.26 6.32
CA SER A 44 10.53 -0.80 5.63
C SER A 44 9.03 -0.51 5.58
N TYR A 45 8.49 0.00 6.68
CA TYR A 45 7.09 0.40 6.76
C TYR A 45 6.75 1.56 5.83
N GLN A 46 7.62 2.57 5.72
CA GLN A 46 7.43 3.70 4.80
C GLN A 46 7.38 3.25 3.35
N THR A 47 8.28 2.37 2.94
CA THR A 47 8.28 1.80 1.58
C THR A 47 7.00 0.99 1.32
N TYR A 48 6.54 0.23 2.30
CA TYR A 48 5.27 -0.50 2.20
C TYR A 48 4.07 0.44 2.02
N LEU A 49 4.02 1.53 2.79
CA LEU A 49 2.96 2.54 2.65
C LEU A 49 2.98 3.20 1.26
N GLN A 50 4.15 3.56 0.73
CA GLN A 50 4.25 4.12 -0.63
C GLN A 50 3.74 3.13 -1.67
N LYS A 51 4.10 1.85 -1.54
CA LYS A 51 3.62 0.79 -2.44
C LYS A 51 2.10 0.64 -2.38
N THR A 52 1.51 0.68 -1.19
CA THR A 52 0.05 0.60 -1.01
C THR A 52 -0.66 1.79 -1.66
N ARG A 53 -0.12 3.01 -1.51
CA ARG A 53 -0.65 4.22 -2.16
C ARG A 53 -0.52 4.14 -3.69
N PHE A 54 0.60 3.61 -4.18
CA PHE A 54 0.83 3.42 -5.61
C PHE A 54 -0.19 2.46 -6.25
N MET A 55 -0.73 1.51 -5.50
CA MET A 55 -1.77 0.59 -6.01
C MET A 55 -3.05 1.30 -6.45
N GLU A 56 -3.33 2.50 -5.95
CA GLU A 56 -4.45 3.33 -6.44
C GLU A 56 -4.23 3.73 -7.91
N VAL A 57 -3.02 4.19 -8.25
CA VAL A 57 -2.64 4.54 -9.63
C VAL A 57 -2.78 3.33 -10.56
N VAL A 58 -2.33 2.17 -10.10
CA VAL A 58 -2.43 0.91 -10.84
C VAL A 58 -3.89 0.53 -11.08
N GLN A 59 -4.76 0.66 -10.07
CA GLN A 59 -6.19 0.36 -10.19
C GLN A 59 -6.90 1.28 -11.18
N HIS A 60 -6.64 2.59 -11.12
CA HIS A 60 -7.21 3.55 -12.07
C HIS A 60 -6.75 3.26 -13.51
N THR A 61 -5.46 2.95 -13.70
CA THR A 61 -4.93 2.57 -15.01
C THR A 61 -5.57 1.27 -15.54
N HIS A 62 -5.83 0.31 -14.68
CA HIS A 62 -6.54 -0.92 -15.05
C HIS A 62 -8.02 -0.67 -15.39
N ALA A 63 -8.69 0.28 -14.77
CA ALA A 63 -10.05 0.64 -15.13
C ALA A 63 -10.12 1.16 -16.56
N ILE A 64 -9.17 2.02 -16.97
CA ILE A 64 -9.08 2.53 -18.34
C ILE A 64 -8.75 1.38 -19.32
N ARG A 65 -7.86 0.47 -18.94
CA ARG A 65 -7.55 -0.73 -19.75
C ARG A 65 -8.81 -1.53 -20.08
N VAL A 66 -9.72 -1.70 -19.11
CA VAL A 66 -10.97 -2.45 -19.33
C VAL A 66 -11.84 -1.71 -20.36
N ALA A 67 -12.00 -0.41 -20.26
CA ALA A 67 -12.76 0.38 -21.23
C ALA A 67 -12.08 0.36 -22.61
N GLN A 68 -10.76 0.51 -22.66
CA GLN A 68 -10.00 0.43 -23.91
C GLN A 68 -10.13 -0.93 -24.58
N SER A 69 -10.07 -2.03 -23.83
CA SER A 69 -10.27 -3.36 -24.39
C SER A 69 -11.66 -3.56 -24.97
N ALA A 70 -12.70 -3.01 -24.33
CA ALA A 70 -14.06 -3.06 -24.83
C ALA A 70 -14.22 -2.21 -26.12
N CYS A 71 -13.61 -1.03 -26.18
CA CYS A 71 -13.57 -0.16 -27.37
C CYS A 71 -12.86 -0.87 -28.54
N LEU A 72 -11.67 -1.42 -28.31
CA LEU A 72 -10.87 -2.09 -29.34
C LEU A 72 -11.59 -3.30 -29.96
N LEU A 73 -12.34 -4.07 -29.18
CA LEU A 73 -13.16 -5.16 -29.67
C LEU A 73 -14.28 -4.69 -30.60
N GLN A 74 -14.78 -3.45 -30.43
CA GLN A 74 -15.82 -2.87 -31.27
C GLN A 74 -15.22 -2.15 -32.49
N ALA A 75 -14.05 -1.57 -32.36
CA ALA A 75 -13.37 -0.80 -33.40
C ALA A 75 -12.56 -1.64 -34.38
N GLY A 76 -12.59 -2.98 -34.29
CA GLY A 76 -11.86 -3.86 -35.19
C GLY A 76 -10.36 -3.74 -35.08
N ASP A 77 -9.83 -3.73 -33.84
CA ASP A 77 -8.40 -3.69 -33.50
C ASP A 77 -7.66 -2.40 -33.88
N SER A 78 -8.36 -1.32 -34.21
CA SER A 78 -7.76 -0.01 -34.49
C SER A 78 -7.44 0.74 -33.18
N VAL A 79 -6.17 0.74 -32.77
CA VAL A 79 -5.74 1.42 -31.54
C VAL A 79 -6.05 2.91 -31.57
N SER A 80 -5.91 3.55 -32.73
CA SER A 80 -6.19 4.99 -32.91
C SER A 80 -7.67 5.38 -32.81
N ALA A 81 -8.58 4.41 -32.78
CA ALA A 81 -10.00 4.65 -32.52
C ALA A 81 -10.38 4.53 -31.04
N CYS A 82 -9.41 4.23 -30.18
CA CYS A 82 -9.59 3.97 -28.75
C CYS A 82 -8.44 4.55 -27.92
N ASP A 83 -7.97 5.74 -28.29
CA ASP A 83 -6.79 6.37 -27.71
C ASP A 83 -7.09 7.71 -26.98
N THR A 84 -8.38 8.05 -26.85
CA THR A 84 -8.84 9.21 -26.08
C THR A 84 -9.93 8.82 -25.07
N PHE A 85 -10.07 9.59 -24.00
CA PHE A 85 -11.15 9.35 -23.00
C PHE A 85 -12.55 9.48 -23.61
N GLY A 86 -12.71 10.34 -24.62
CA GLY A 86 -13.97 10.50 -25.33
C GLY A 86 -14.38 9.25 -26.10
N GLU A 87 -13.45 8.60 -26.80
CA GLU A 87 -13.67 7.35 -27.54
C GLU A 87 -13.90 6.16 -26.59
N LEU A 88 -13.27 6.19 -25.43
CA LEU A 88 -13.47 5.19 -24.38
C LEU A 88 -14.80 5.36 -23.63
N ALA A 89 -15.57 6.41 -23.95
CA ALA A 89 -16.80 6.79 -23.24
C ALA A 89 -16.59 6.90 -21.71
N MET A 90 -15.42 7.37 -21.30
CA MET A 90 -15.05 7.56 -19.91
C MET A 90 -14.76 9.03 -19.61
N PRO A 91 -15.12 9.53 -18.43
CA PRO A 91 -14.63 10.82 -17.98
C PRO A 91 -13.12 10.75 -17.76
N GLU A 92 -12.44 11.88 -17.96
CA GLU A 92 -11.03 12.00 -17.61
C GLU A 92 -10.85 11.75 -16.11
N PRO A 93 -9.91 10.88 -15.71
CA PRO A 93 -9.70 10.57 -14.31
C PRO A 93 -9.25 11.79 -13.50
N LEU A 94 -9.89 11.98 -12.34
CA LEU A 94 -9.51 13.03 -11.42
C LEU A 94 -8.17 12.70 -10.76
N THR A 95 -7.41 13.77 -10.48
CA THR A 95 -6.20 13.66 -9.63
C THR A 95 -6.60 13.38 -8.18
N SER A 96 -5.75 12.71 -7.45
CA SER A 96 -5.90 12.42 -6.01
C SER A 96 -4.60 12.69 -5.25
N ASP A 97 -4.62 12.49 -3.95
CA ASP A 97 -3.41 12.61 -3.12
C ASP A 97 -2.31 11.61 -3.54
N ASN A 98 -2.67 10.50 -4.18
CA ASN A 98 -1.74 9.47 -4.62
C ASN A 98 -1.53 9.44 -6.14
N THR A 99 -2.51 9.93 -6.92
CA THR A 99 -2.52 9.92 -8.39
C THR A 99 -2.35 11.34 -8.92
N GLN A 100 -1.21 11.61 -9.54
CA GLN A 100 -0.91 12.91 -10.17
C GLN A 100 -1.65 13.07 -11.49
N SER A 101 -1.61 12.06 -12.34
CA SER A 101 -2.29 12.06 -13.64
C SER A 101 -2.46 10.65 -14.17
N ILE A 102 -3.48 10.47 -15.01
CA ILE A 102 -3.62 9.29 -15.85
C ILE A 102 -3.97 9.76 -17.24
N GLY A 103 -3.28 9.26 -18.24
CA GLY A 103 -3.47 9.63 -19.63
C GLY A 103 -3.48 8.42 -20.55
N VAL A 104 -4.10 8.58 -21.70
CA VAL A 104 -4.01 7.67 -22.84
C VAL A 104 -3.26 8.39 -23.95
N SER A 105 -2.22 7.77 -24.47
CA SER A 105 -1.40 8.38 -25.54
C SER A 105 -2.09 8.23 -26.88
N ALA A 106 -2.32 9.36 -27.54
CA ALA A 106 -2.86 9.38 -28.89
C ALA A 106 -1.98 8.56 -29.85
N THR A 107 -2.60 7.85 -30.77
CA THR A 107 -1.98 6.96 -31.78
C THR A 107 -1.46 5.63 -31.23
N SER A 108 -0.82 5.61 -30.06
CA SER A 108 -0.25 4.37 -29.49
C SER A 108 -1.19 3.66 -28.51
N GLY A 109 -2.19 4.37 -28.00
CA GLY A 109 -3.11 3.82 -27.00
C GLY A 109 -2.46 3.43 -25.66
N ILE A 110 -1.20 3.84 -25.43
CA ILE A 110 -0.51 3.52 -24.18
C ILE A 110 -1.17 4.27 -23.03
N ILE A 111 -1.62 3.55 -22.04
CA ILE A 111 -2.19 4.11 -20.82
C ILE A 111 -1.05 4.35 -19.84
N THR A 112 -0.91 5.57 -19.33
CA THR A 112 0.13 5.95 -18.38
C THR A 112 -0.49 6.54 -17.12
N GLY A 113 -0.25 5.91 -15.98
CA GLY A 113 -0.56 6.44 -14.67
C GLY A 113 0.71 6.98 -14.01
N THR A 114 0.64 8.20 -13.46
CA THR A 114 1.73 8.87 -12.76
C THR A 114 1.34 9.07 -11.30
N ALA A 115 2.18 8.63 -10.39
CA ALA A 115 1.99 8.77 -8.95
C ALA A 115 2.49 10.13 -8.45
N THR A 116 1.89 10.61 -7.35
CA THR A 116 2.40 11.76 -6.58
C THR A 116 3.63 11.37 -5.75
N ALA A 117 4.28 12.36 -5.13
CA ALA A 117 5.38 12.14 -4.20
C ALA A 117 4.98 11.24 -3.01
N ALA A 118 3.73 11.32 -2.55
CA ALA A 118 3.20 10.49 -1.47
C ALA A 118 3.16 9.00 -1.84
N ALA A 119 3.03 8.69 -3.13
CA ALA A 119 3.04 7.33 -3.69
C ALA A 119 4.36 6.99 -4.41
N GLY A 120 5.42 7.79 -4.23
CA GLY A 120 6.78 7.51 -4.67
C GLY A 120 7.19 8.07 -6.03
N ASN A 121 6.39 8.92 -6.69
CA ASN A 121 6.66 9.53 -8.00
C ASN A 121 6.92 8.51 -9.15
N TYR A 122 6.39 7.28 -9.02
CA TYR A 122 6.56 6.26 -10.05
C TYR A 122 5.50 6.35 -11.14
N THR A 123 5.85 5.85 -12.31
CA THR A 123 4.92 5.67 -13.42
C THR A 123 4.57 4.20 -13.59
N PHE A 124 3.34 3.93 -14.00
CA PHE A 124 2.84 2.64 -14.43
C PHE A 124 2.26 2.77 -15.83
N THR A 125 2.71 1.95 -16.76
CA THR A 125 2.22 1.99 -18.14
C THR A 125 1.65 0.65 -18.57
N LEU A 126 0.60 0.70 -19.37
CA LEU A 126 0.00 -0.44 -20.04
C LEU A 126 0.00 -0.16 -21.55
N SER A 127 0.76 -0.96 -22.30
CA SER A 127 0.85 -0.83 -23.76
C SER A 127 0.01 -1.93 -24.41
N PRO A 128 -1.04 -1.59 -25.18
CA PRO A 128 -1.83 -2.57 -25.91
C PRO A 128 -1.00 -3.16 -27.05
N ILE A 129 -1.07 -4.47 -27.20
CA ILE A 129 -0.45 -5.22 -28.30
C ILE A 129 -1.52 -6.14 -28.88
N ILE A 130 -1.79 -5.96 -30.16
CA ILE A 130 -2.69 -6.83 -30.92
C ILE A 130 -1.82 -7.70 -31.80
N ASN A 131 -1.88 -9.03 -31.61
CA ASN A 131 -1.10 -9.95 -32.41
C ASN A 131 -1.79 -10.23 -33.76
N SER A 132 -1.10 -10.94 -34.64
CA SER A 132 -1.60 -11.29 -35.99
C SER A 132 -2.87 -12.16 -35.99
N ARG A 133 -3.30 -12.66 -34.85
CA ARG A 133 -4.54 -13.45 -34.65
C ARG A 133 -5.69 -12.62 -34.06
N GLY A 134 -5.52 -11.29 -33.92
CA GLY A 134 -6.49 -10.43 -33.29
C GLY A 134 -6.58 -10.55 -31.76
N LEU A 135 -5.60 -11.19 -31.11
CA LEU A 135 -5.57 -11.29 -29.65
C LEU A 135 -4.94 -10.03 -29.03
N LEU A 136 -5.73 -9.31 -28.23
CA LEU A 136 -5.29 -8.15 -27.48
C LEU A 136 -4.59 -8.61 -26.20
N THR A 137 -3.38 -8.13 -25.98
CA THR A 137 -2.60 -8.29 -24.76
C THR A 137 -2.06 -6.93 -24.31
N TYR A 138 -1.68 -6.81 -23.04
CA TYR A 138 -1.08 -5.59 -22.51
C TYR A 138 0.27 -5.92 -21.89
N THR A 139 1.29 -5.17 -22.28
CA THR A 139 2.59 -5.22 -21.60
C THR A 139 2.67 -4.15 -20.52
N VAL A 140 3.17 -4.55 -19.36
CA VAL A 140 3.39 -3.65 -18.23
C VAL A 140 4.75 -2.99 -18.36
N GLY A 141 4.80 -1.68 -18.14
CA GLY A 141 6.01 -0.87 -18.16
C GLY A 141 5.98 0.22 -17.09
N GLY A 142 6.95 1.12 -17.16
CA GLY A 142 7.06 2.27 -16.26
C GLY A 142 8.17 2.13 -15.23
N SER A 143 8.45 3.23 -14.53
CA SER A 143 9.53 3.27 -13.51
C SER A 143 9.23 2.43 -12.27
N CYS A 144 7.98 2.01 -12.07
CA CYS A 144 7.61 1.11 -10.98
C CYS A 144 8.29 -0.27 -11.03
N ILE A 145 8.71 -0.72 -12.24
CA ILE A 145 9.41 -2.01 -12.39
C ILE A 145 10.77 -1.97 -11.72
N SER A 146 11.58 -0.95 -12.03
CA SER A 146 12.92 -0.79 -11.42
C SER A 146 12.86 -0.57 -9.91
N ALA A 147 11.77 0.02 -9.42
CA ALA A 147 11.52 0.22 -7.99
C ALA A 147 10.97 -1.02 -7.26
N GLY A 148 10.61 -2.09 -7.99
CA GLY A 148 10.00 -3.29 -7.40
C GLY A 148 8.54 -3.11 -6.94
N PHE A 149 7.85 -2.09 -7.44
CA PHE A 149 6.46 -1.80 -7.10
C PHE A 149 5.46 -2.46 -8.04
N CYS A 150 5.88 -2.79 -9.25
CA CYS A 150 5.12 -3.57 -10.22
C CYS A 150 6.01 -4.64 -10.89
N LYS A 151 5.37 -5.59 -11.55
CA LYS A 151 6.03 -6.64 -12.32
C LYS A 151 5.63 -6.52 -13.78
N PRO A 152 6.56 -6.82 -14.73
CA PRO A 152 6.25 -6.87 -16.15
C PRO A 152 5.28 -7.99 -16.50
#